data_e19db72085d1b2032190c5c2c97c93a7
#
_entry.id   e19db72085d1b2032190c5c2c97c93a7
#
_cell.length_a   1.000
_cell.length_b   1.000
_cell.length_c   1.000
_cell.angle_alpha   90.00
_cell.angle_beta   90.00
_cell.angle_gamma   90.00
#
_symmetry.space_group_name_H-M   'P 1'
#
loop_
_entity.id
_entity.type
_entity.pdbx_description
1 polymer ?
#
loop_
_entity_poly.entity_id
_entity_poly.type
_entity_poly.pdbx_seq_one_letter_code
_entity_poly.pdbx_strand_id
1 'polypeptide(L)'
;MELTPALASHLTKAQSHLTHLPGLYELYRTCFASTCETTAKLLAGGEAFVFTGDIPAMWLRDSSAQVRHYLPFAGEDTQLQALLEGLISRQAKYICIDPYANAFNENPDNSRWDEDETVLTPWTWERKYETDSLCYPVWLAWSYWQATGRPPVSYTHLTLPTIA
;
A
#
# COMPACT_ATOMS: atom_id res chain seq x y z
N MET A 1 -3.64 5.13 10.79
CA MET A 1 -2.48 5.73 11.52
C MET A 1 -2.60 7.25 11.48
N GLU A 2 -1.83 7.97 12.32
CA GLU A 2 -1.77 9.43 12.24
C GLU A 2 -1.02 9.88 10.97
N LEU A 3 -1.29 11.12 10.53
CA LEU A 3 -0.52 11.73 9.46
C LEU A 3 0.93 11.92 9.90
N THR A 4 1.85 11.56 9.03
CA THR A 4 3.27 11.76 9.29
C THR A 4 3.65 13.26 9.22
N PRO A 5 4.79 13.68 9.79
CA PRO A 5 5.18 15.09 9.81
C PRO A 5 5.26 15.75 8.44
N ALA A 6 5.76 15.04 7.41
CA ALA A 6 5.85 15.58 6.06
C ALA A 6 4.46 15.80 5.44
N LEU A 7 3.54 14.86 5.64
CA LEU A 7 2.16 14.96 5.14
C LEU A 7 1.39 16.09 5.84
N ALA A 8 1.55 16.22 7.17
CA ALA A 8 0.94 17.31 7.93
C ALA A 8 1.46 18.69 7.49
N SER A 9 2.79 18.79 7.27
CA SER A 9 3.40 20.02 6.74
C SER A 9 2.88 20.38 5.35
N HIS A 10 2.71 19.36 4.47
CA HIS A 10 2.12 19.58 3.15
C HIS A 10 0.69 20.11 3.23
N LEU A 11 -0.15 19.55 4.08
CA LEU A 11 -1.52 20.02 4.28
C LEU A 11 -1.58 21.46 4.80
N THR A 12 -0.67 21.84 5.72
CA THR A 12 -0.55 23.22 6.20
C THR A 12 -0.21 24.18 5.06
N LYS A 13 0.71 23.80 4.16
CA LYS A 13 1.04 24.59 2.97
C LYS A 13 -0.15 24.67 2.00
N ALA A 14 -0.84 23.56 1.76
CA ALA A 14 -2.02 23.53 0.91
C ALA A 14 -3.12 24.46 1.44
N GLN A 15 -3.36 24.46 2.75
CA GLN A 15 -4.31 25.35 3.39
C GLN A 15 -3.99 26.84 3.15
N SER A 16 -2.70 27.20 3.28
CA SER A 16 -2.28 28.59 3.05
C SER A 16 -2.48 29.07 1.62
N HIS A 17 -2.36 28.14 0.63
CA HIS A 17 -2.60 28.46 -0.78
C HIS A 17 -4.09 28.50 -1.15
N LEU A 18 -4.93 27.77 -0.41
CA LEU A 18 -6.36 27.61 -0.69
C LEU A 18 -7.24 28.43 0.26
N THR A 19 -6.71 29.46 0.92
CA THR A 19 -7.46 30.32 1.87
C THR A 19 -8.71 30.95 1.27
N HIS A 20 -8.69 31.23 -0.04
CA HIS A 20 -9.82 31.82 -0.78
C HIS A 20 -10.85 30.79 -1.25
N LEU A 21 -10.57 29.47 -1.07
CA LEU A 21 -11.42 28.35 -1.46
C LEU A 21 -11.50 27.32 -0.32
N PRO A 22 -12.05 27.65 0.85
CA PRO A 22 -12.01 26.76 2.02
C PRO A 22 -12.70 25.41 1.79
N GLY A 23 -13.79 25.38 1.03
CA GLY A 23 -14.45 24.11 0.70
C GLY A 23 -13.58 23.17 -0.18
N LEU A 24 -12.73 23.73 -1.05
CA LEU A 24 -11.78 22.95 -1.83
C LEU A 24 -10.65 22.40 -0.95
N TYR A 25 -10.18 23.20 0.02
CA TYR A 25 -9.18 22.70 0.96
C TYR A 25 -9.72 21.53 1.79
N GLU A 26 -10.94 21.63 2.32
CA GLU A 26 -11.54 20.53 3.10
C GLU A 26 -11.70 19.24 2.27
N LEU A 27 -12.14 19.38 1.04
CA LEU A 27 -12.21 18.23 0.12
C LEU A 27 -10.82 17.63 -0.13
N TYR A 28 -9.84 18.49 -0.45
CA TYR A 28 -8.46 18.06 -0.68
C TYR A 28 -7.87 17.36 0.53
N ARG A 29 -7.99 17.96 1.74
CA ARG A 29 -7.51 17.37 2.99
C ARG A 29 -8.11 16.00 3.23
N THR A 30 -9.42 15.88 3.09
CA THR A 30 -10.14 14.61 3.31
C THR A 30 -9.63 13.54 2.35
N CYS A 31 -9.54 13.83 1.06
CA CYS A 31 -9.04 12.86 0.08
C CYS A 31 -7.56 12.52 0.30
N PHE A 32 -6.72 13.52 0.56
CA PHE A 32 -5.28 13.33 0.74
C PHE A 32 -4.95 12.52 1.99
N ALA A 33 -5.63 12.78 3.11
CA ALA A 33 -5.37 12.13 4.39
C ALA A 33 -6.02 10.74 4.51
N SER A 34 -7.03 10.46 3.72
CA SER A 34 -7.94 9.31 3.87
C SER A 34 -7.20 7.99 4.08
N THR A 35 -6.22 7.66 3.23
CA THR A 35 -5.50 6.38 3.33
C THR A 35 -4.76 6.24 4.66
N CYS A 36 -4.04 7.25 5.11
CA CYS A 36 -3.36 7.22 6.41
C CYS A 36 -4.34 7.13 7.58
N GLU A 37 -5.39 7.94 7.56
CA GLU A 37 -6.31 8.06 8.70
C GLU A 37 -7.27 6.87 8.81
N THR A 38 -7.63 6.21 7.71
CA THR A 38 -8.71 5.22 7.69
C THR A 38 -8.29 3.80 7.32
N THR A 39 -7.38 3.62 6.37
CA THR A 39 -7.12 2.30 5.78
C THR A 39 -5.70 1.77 6.00
N ALA A 40 -4.72 2.63 6.26
CA ALA A 40 -3.34 2.21 6.49
C ALA A 40 -3.10 1.77 7.93
N LYS A 41 -2.43 0.63 8.11
CA LYS A 41 -2.09 0.03 9.40
C LYS A 41 -0.65 -0.48 9.38
N LEU A 42 0.16 -0.04 10.34
CA LEU A 42 1.46 -0.64 10.61
C LEU A 42 1.26 -1.89 11.46
N LEU A 43 1.89 -2.98 11.07
CA LEU A 43 1.82 -4.27 11.74
C LEU A 43 3.10 -4.53 12.56
N ALA A 44 3.00 -5.47 13.50
CA ALA A 44 4.18 -5.98 14.18
C ALA A 44 5.16 -6.58 13.16
N GLY A 45 6.48 -6.39 13.41
CA GLY A 45 7.52 -6.89 12.50
C GLY A 45 7.84 -5.98 11.31
N GLY A 46 7.28 -4.77 11.26
CA GLY A 46 7.62 -3.76 10.24
C GLY A 46 6.88 -3.92 8.91
N GLU A 47 5.92 -4.84 8.81
CA GLU A 47 5.00 -4.92 7.66
C GLU A 47 3.90 -3.86 7.79
N ALA A 48 3.23 -3.53 6.67
CA ALA A 48 2.06 -2.67 6.66
C ALA A 48 0.92 -3.30 5.85
N PHE A 49 -0.31 -2.98 6.24
CA PHE A 49 -1.52 -3.42 5.57
C PHE A 49 -2.38 -2.20 5.20
N VAL A 50 -2.91 -2.19 3.99
CA VAL A 50 -3.79 -1.11 3.51
C VAL A 50 -5.09 -1.72 3.05
N PHE A 51 -6.15 -1.48 3.80
CA PHE A 51 -7.49 -1.95 3.47
C PHE A 51 -7.99 -1.33 2.16
N THR A 52 -8.68 -2.11 1.37
CA THR A 52 -9.32 -1.62 0.15
C THR A 52 -10.67 -0.99 0.50
N GLY A 53 -10.66 0.31 0.79
CA GLY A 53 -11.85 1.04 1.21
C GLY A 53 -12.44 0.49 2.52
N ASP A 54 -13.69 0.04 2.48
CA ASP A 54 -14.43 -0.56 3.60
C ASP A 54 -14.34 -2.11 3.63
N ILE A 55 -13.60 -2.72 2.70
CA ILE A 55 -13.41 -4.16 2.63
C ILE A 55 -12.25 -4.56 3.56
N PRO A 56 -12.40 -5.55 4.45
CA PRO A 56 -11.36 -5.95 5.40
C PRO A 56 -10.28 -6.84 4.74
N ALA A 57 -9.87 -6.48 3.54
CA ALA A 57 -8.85 -7.15 2.74
C ALA A 57 -7.98 -6.15 1.99
N MET A 58 -6.84 -6.60 1.48
CA MET A 58 -5.89 -5.80 0.73
C MET A 58 -5.76 -6.32 -0.70
N TRP A 59 -6.26 -5.56 -1.68
CA TRP A 59 -5.95 -5.76 -3.08
C TRP A 59 -4.55 -5.23 -3.39
N LEU A 60 -3.79 -5.98 -4.17
CA LEU A 60 -2.41 -5.61 -4.52
C LEU A 60 -2.34 -4.32 -5.34
N ARG A 61 -3.21 -4.17 -6.35
CA ARG A 61 -3.32 -2.95 -7.15
C ARG A 61 -3.75 -1.76 -6.30
N ASP A 62 -4.86 -1.92 -5.59
CA ASP A 62 -5.50 -0.83 -4.85
C ASP A 62 -4.62 -0.28 -3.75
N SER A 63 -3.98 -1.14 -2.96
CA SER A 63 -3.07 -0.73 -1.90
C SER A 63 -1.87 0.06 -2.43
N SER A 64 -1.35 -0.28 -3.62
CA SER A 64 -0.31 0.49 -4.29
C SER A 64 -0.81 1.86 -4.75
N ALA A 65 -2.01 1.91 -5.34
CA ALA A 65 -2.62 3.14 -5.83
C ALA A 65 -2.96 4.11 -4.68
N GLN A 66 -3.47 3.58 -3.56
CA GLN A 66 -3.88 4.35 -2.40
C GLN A 66 -2.71 5.10 -1.72
N VAL A 67 -1.47 4.63 -1.83
CA VAL A 67 -0.30 5.29 -1.24
C VAL A 67 0.51 6.10 -2.25
N ARG A 68 0.16 6.06 -3.54
CA ARG A 68 0.94 6.68 -4.62
C ARG A 68 1.23 8.16 -4.37
N HIS A 69 0.25 8.90 -3.92
CA HIS A 69 0.36 10.35 -3.70
C HIS A 69 1.25 10.73 -2.52
N TYR A 70 1.65 9.77 -1.67
CA TYR A 70 2.59 9.97 -0.58
C TYR A 70 4.07 9.81 -1.00
N LEU A 71 4.36 9.14 -2.11
CA LEU A 71 5.72 8.90 -2.57
C LEU A 71 6.63 10.15 -2.63
N PRO A 72 6.15 11.33 -3.09
CA PRO A 72 6.99 12.53 -3.13
C PRO A 72 7.47 13.03 -1.77
N PHE A 73 6.85 12.57 -0.69
CA PHE A 73 7.17 12.98 0.69
C PHE A 73 8.05 11.96 1.44
N ALA A 74 8.30 10.80 0.83
CA ALA A 74 9.00 9.70 1.50
C ALA A 74 10.50 9.95 1.71
N GLY A 75 11.13 10.88 0.96
CA GLY A 75 12.58 11.07 1.00
C GLY A 75 13.14 11.40 2.37
N GLU A 76 12.44 12.19 3.17
CA GLU A 76 12.90 12.69 4.47
C GLU A 76 12.01 12.26 5.66
N ASP A 77 10.93 11.51 5.40
CA ASP A 77 9.96 11.11 6.42
C ASP A 77 10.10 9.62 6.76
N THR A 78 10.77 9.33 7.87
CA THR A 78 11.04 7.95 8.30
C THR A 78 9.77 7.16 8.67
N GLN A 79 8.70 7.81 9.11
CA GLN A 79 7.44 7.15 9.42
C GLN A 79 6.73 6.75 8.12
N LEU A 80 6.77 7.63 7.12
CA LEU A 80 6.24 7.34 5.82
C LEU A 80 7.06 6.27 5.08
N GLN A 81 8.40 6.29 5.24
CA GLN A 81 9.26 5.22 4.75
C GLN A 81 8.86 3.87 5.36
N ALA A 82 8.65 3.81 6.69
CA ALA A 82 8.23 2.58 7.36
C ALA A 82 6.89 2.04 6.83
N LEU A 83 5.92 2.92 6.55
CA LEU A 83 4.64 2.52 5.94
C LEU A 83 4.87 1.93 4.54
N LEU A 84 5.59 2.62 3.68
CA LEU A 84 5.80 2.23 2.28
C LEU A 84 6.66 0.97 2.16
N GLU A 85 7.75 0.88 2.91
CA GLU A 85 8.61 -0.32 2.97
C GLU A 85 7.84 -1.52 3.51
N GLY A 86 7.06 -1.32 4.58
CA GLY A 86 6.22 -2.36 5.16
C GLY A 86 5.15 -2.87 4.19
N LEU A 87 4.53 -1.98 3.41
CA LEU A 87 3.56 -2.34 2.39
C LEU A 87 4.20 -3.13 1.25
N ILE A 88 5.33 -2.66 0.71
CA ILE A 88 6.09 -3.33 -0.35
C ILE A 88 6.50 -4.73 0.10
N SER A 89 7.00 -4.87 1.33
CA SER A 89 7.38 -6.16 1.91
C SER A 89 6.18 -7.11 2.00
N ARG A 90 5.04 -6.59 2.45
CA ARG A 90 3.80 -7.37 2.58
C ARG A 90 3.26 -7.83 1.23
N GLN A 91 3.26 -6.96 0.21
CA GLN A 91 2.86 -7.31 -1.15
C GLN A 91 3.77 -8.38 -1.75
N ALA A 92 5.09 -8.27 -1.56
CA ALA A 92 6.05 -9.28 -2.01
C ALA A 92 5.77 -10.66 -1.36
N LYS A 93 5.51 -10.69 -0.06
CA LYS A 93 5.10 -11.90 0.67
C LYS A 93 3.85 -12.53 0.09
N TYR A 94 2.82 -11.74 -0.20
CA TYR A 94 1.57 -12.24 -0.77
C TYR A 94 1.74 -12.82 -2.16
N ILE A 95 2.53 -12.16 -3.03
CA ILE A 95 2.87 -12.69 -4.36
C ILE A 95 3.59 -14.03 -4.25
N CYS A 96 4.48 -14.20 -3.26
CA CYS A 96 5.16 -15.47 -3.02
C CYS A 96 4.21 -16.57 -2.48
N ILE A 97 3.13 -16.21 -1.79
CA ILE A 97 2.12 -17.16 -1.29
C ILE A 97 1.22 -17.63 -2.44
N ASP A 98 0.66 -16.70 -3.21
CA ASP A 98 -0.20 -17.02 -4.35
C ASP A 98 -0.12 -15.93 -5.43
N PRO A 99 0.69 -16.12 -6.49
CA PRO A 99 0.83 -15.12 -7.56
C PRO A 99 -0.42 -14.98 -8.45
N TYR A 100 -1.43 -15.83 -8.28
CA TYR A 100 -2.70 -15.77 -9.01
C TYR A 100 -3.82 -15.13 -8.22
N ALA A 101 -3.58 -14.81 -6.94
CA ALA A 101 -4.54 -14.08 -6.12
C ALA A 101 -4.36 -12.56 -6.28
N ASN A 102 -5.46 -11.83 -6.24
CA ASN A 102 -5.49 -10.38 -6.35
C ASN A 102 -5.74 -9.68 -5.01
N ALA A 103 -6.34 -10.39 -4.01
CA ALA A 103 -6.64 -9.85 -2.70
C ALA A 103 -6.30 -10.81 -1.57
N PHE A 104 -5.86 -10.26 -0.43
CA PHE A 104 -5.34 -11.02 0.69
C PHE A 104 -5.85 -10.54 2.05
N ASN A 105 -5.92 -11.48 3.00
CA ASN A 105 -6.23 -11.24 4.40
C ASN A 105 -5.02 -10.65 5.16
N GLU A 106 -5.30 -9.90 6.22
CA GLU A 106 -4.24 -9.45 7.15
C GLU A 106 -3.57 -10.65 7.83
N ASN A 107 -4.34 -11.68 8.17
CA ASN A 107 -3.90 -12.90 8.83
C ASN A 107 -4.38 -14.14 8.06
N PRO A 108 -3.77 -15.33 8.29
CA PRO A 108 -4.18 -16.56 7.63
C PRO A 108 -5.44 -17.15 8.28
N ASP A 109 -6.55 -16.45 8.23
CA ASP A 109 -7.80 -16.75 8.92
C ASP A 109 -8.92 -17.30 8.02
N ASN A 110 -8.65 -17.47 6.72
CA ASN A 110 -9.62 -17.92 5.71
C ASN A 110 -10.82 -16.97 5.52
N SER A 111 -10.73 -15.71 5.93
CA SER A 111 -11.81 -14.75 5.70
C SER A 111 -12.00 -14.50 4.21
N ARG A 112 -13.26 -14.48 3.75
CA ARG A 112 -13.68 -14.18 2.38
C ARG A 112 -15.19 -13.97 2.33
N TRP A 113 -15.68 -13.33 1.28
CA TRP A 113 -17.13 -13.19 1.09
C TRP A 113 -17.73 -14.34 0.31
N ASP A 114 -17.02 -14.82 -0.69
CA ASP A 114 -17.52 -15.83 -1.61
C ASP A 114 -16.59 -17.05 -1.63
N GLU A 115 -17.17 -18.22 -1.89
CA GLU A 115 -16.40 -19.41 -2.23
C GLU A 115 -15.84 -19.25 -3.67
N ASP A 116 -14.61 -19.70 -3.86
CA ASP A 116 -13.96 -19.75 -5.16
C ASP A 116 -13.91 -21.21 -5.65
N GLU A 117 -13.99 -21.43 -6.96
CA GLU A 117 -13.85 -22.76 -7.55
C GLU A 117 -12.42 -23.30 -7.47
N THR A 118 -11.45 -22.45 -7.15
CA THR A 118 -10.04 -22.81 -7.02
C THR A 118 -9.65 -23.04 -5.56
N VAL A 119 -8.53 -23.75 -5.35
CA VAL A 119 -7.99 -23.96 -4.00
C VAL A 119 -7.41 -22.65 -3.49
N LEU A 120 -8.00 -22.14 -2.40
CA LEU A 120 -7.55 -20.93 -1.73
C LEU A 120 -6.62 -21.25 -0.56
N THR A 121 -5.63 -20.39 -0.32
CA THR A 121 -4.83 -20.43 0.92
C THR A 121 -5.56 -19.67 2.04
N PRO A 122 -5.21 -19.90 3.33
CA PRO A 122 -5.77 -19.12 4.43
C PRO A 122 -5.51 -17.60 4.31
N TRP A 123 -4.51 -17.20 3.55
CA TRP A 123 -4.17 -15.80 3.29
C TRP A 123 -5.00 -15.17 2.18
N THR A 124 -5.62 -15.97 1.31
CA THR A 124 -6.27 -15.50 0.09
C THR A 124 -7.69 -15.05 0.39
N TRP A 125 -8.00 -13.77 0.13
CA TRP A 125 -9.34 -13.23 0.17
C TRP A 125 -10.09 -13.49 -1.14
N GLU A 126 -9.42 -13.20 -2.28
CA GLU A 126 -9.95 -13.40 -3.63
C GLU A 126 -8.84 -13.87 -4.56
N ARG A 127 -9.13 -14.89 -5.37
CA ARG A 127 -8.20 -15.48 -6.32
C ARG A 127 -8.68 -15.29 -7.75
N LYS A 128 -8.65 -14.05 -8.20
CA LYS A 128 -8.87 -13.70 -9.61
C LYS A 128 -7.55 -13.21 -10.20
N TYR A 129 -7.09 -13.86 -11.26
CA TYR A 129 -5.87 -13.44 -11.92
C TYR A 129 -6.06 -12.11 -12.64
N GLU A 130 -5.35 -11.11 -12.19
CA GLU A 130 -5.29 -9.78 -12.79
C GLU A 130 -3.80 -9.44 -13.02
N THR A 131 -3.43 -9.21 -14.27
CA THR A 131 -2.03 -8.86 -14.61
C THR A 131 -1.54 -7.63 -13.86
N ASP A 132 -2.39 -6.64 -13.67
CA ASP A 132 -2.07 -5.41 -12.95
C ASP A 132 -1.84 -5.65 -11.45
N SER A 133 -2.46 -6.66 -10.83
CA SER A 133 -2.18 -7.05 -9.45
C SER A 133 -0.73 -7.42 -9.20
N LEU A 134 0.00 -7.90 -10.20
CA LEU A 134 1.44 -8.16 -10.12
C LEU A 134 2.28 -6.93 -10.52
N CYS A 135 1.80 -6.13 -11.46
CA CYS A 135 2.53 -4.97 -11.96
C CYS A 135 2.58 -3.81 -10.94
N TYR A 136 1.49 -3.56 -10.24
CA TYR A 136 1.39 -2.43 -9.30
C TYR A 136 2.35 -2.51 -8.10
N PRO A 137 2.55 -3.66 -7.42
CA PRO A 137 3.58 -3.81 -6.40
C PRO A 137 5.00 -3.55 -6.91
N VAL A 138 5.34 -4.05 -8.09
CA VAL A 138 6.65 -3.81 -8.73
C VAL A 138 6.82 -2.32 -9.04
N TRP A 139 5.77 -1.70 -9.60
CA TRP A 139 5.77 -0.26 -9.87
C TRP A 139 5.90 0.56 -8.57
N LEU A 140 5.21 0.19 -7.49
CA LEU A 140 5.32 0.88 -6.19
C LEU A 140 6.75 0.78 -5.65
N ALA A 141 7.35 -0.41 -5.65
CA ALA A 141 8.70 -0.65 -5.19
C ALA A 141 9.74 0.18 -5.99
N TRP A 142 9.60 0.20 -7.32
CA TRP A 142 10.45 1.01 -8.20
C TRP A 142 10.27 2.51 -7.92
N SER A 143 9.03 2.98 -7.80
CA SER A 143 8.73 4.39 -7.55
C SER A 143 9.24 4.84 -6.17
N TYR A 144 9.15 3.99 -5.16
CA TYR A 144 9.72 4.23 -3.84
C TYR A 144 11.25 4.38 -3.91
N TRP A 145 11.93 3.47 -4.63
CA TRP A 145 13.37 3.58 -4.84
C TRP A 145 13.75 4.88 -5.55
N GLN A 146 13.01 5.28 -6.59
CA GLN A 146 13.26 6.54 -7.30
C GLN A 146 13.08 7.76 -6.36
N ALA A 147 12.08 7.74 -5.50
CA ALA A 147 11.79 8.85 -4.57
C ALA A 147 12.78 8.97 -3.41
N THR A 148 13.35 7.86 -2.95
CA THR A 148 14.14 7.81 -1.70
C THR A 148 15.62 7.47 -1.90
N GLY A 149 15.99 6.91 -3.05
CA GLY A 149 17.31 6.29 -3.28
C GLY A 149 17.53 4.99 -2.48
N ARG A 150 16.56 4.57 -1.68
CA ARG A 150 16.65 3.36 -0.84
C ARG A 150 16.20 2.15 -1.65
N PRO A 151 17.04 1.10 -1.77
CA PRO A 151 16.61 -0.12 -2.44
C PRO A 151 15.44 -0.73 -1.64
N PRO A 152 14.34 -1.11 -2.32
CA PRO A 152 13.21 -1.69 -1.62
C PRO A 152 13.63 -3.01 -0.96
N VAL A 153 13.13 -3.24 0.25
CA VAL A 153 13.38 -4.45 1.06
C VAL A 153 12.98 -5.74 0.31
N SER A 154 12.13 -5.62 -0.69
CA SER A 154 11.72 -6.70 -1.59
C SER A 154 12.86 -7.30 -2.44
N TYR A 155 14.02 -6.64 -2.54
CA TYR A 155 15.17 -7.19 -3.28
C TYR A 155 15.66 -8.52 -2.70
N THR A 156 15.46 -8.78 -1.41
CA THR A 156 15.82 -10.04 -0.77
C THR A 156 14.79 -11.16 -0.99
N HIS A 157 13.57 -10.83 -1.41
CA HIS A 157 12.47 -11.79 -1.58
C HIS A 157 12.01 -11.95 -3.04
N LEU A 158 12.26 -10.95 -3.89
CA LEU A 158 11.93 -10.98 -5.31
C LEU A 158 13.18 -11.20 -6.19
N THR A 159 14.17 -11.97 -5.74
CA THR A 159 15.11 -12.53 -6.68
C THR A 159 14.32 -13.50 -7.55
N LEU A 160 13.92 -13.03 -8.74
CA LEU A 160 13.44 -13.92 -9.79
C LEU A 160 14.45 -15.06 -9.90
N PRO A 161 14.02 -16.34 -9.88
CA PRO A 161 14.93 -17.43 -10.15
C PRO A 161 15.55 -17.13 -11.51
N THR A 162 16.84 -16.92 -11.53
CA THR A 162 17.61 -16.82 -12.76
C THR A 162 17.42 -18.18 -13.43
N ILE A 163 16.63 -18.21 -14.49
CA ILE A 163 16.52 -19.43 -15.31
C ILE A 163 17.89 -19.60 -15.92
N ALA A 164 18.65 -20.56 -15.38
CA ALA A 164 19.92 -21.01 -15.92
C ALA A 164 19.64 -21.88 -17.15
#